data_032e4457a559d15ace1d6bd832cea3e2
#
_entry.id   032e4457a559d15ace1d6bd832cea3e2
#
_cell.length_a   1.000
_cell.length_b   1.000
_cell.length_c   1.000
_cell.angle_alpha   90.00
_cell.angle_beta   90.00
_cell.angle_gamma   90.00
#
_symmetry.space_group_name_H-M   'P 1'
#
loop_
_entity.id
_entity.type
_entity.pdbx_description
1 polymer ?
#
loop_
_entity_poly.entity_id
_entity_poly.type
_entity_poly.pdbx_seq_one_letter_code
_entity_poly.pdbx_strand_id
1 'polypeptide(L)'
;MQELRFENDIRFTLQVGEQISLRPTIGGHELHFQAAIGVSPLAEAGKLLALEATLFGFAAPPINRARLGRITANMAYTPVVTVHRQPLVFPLTSLQLHAIEAARNGNVAFEVEVEATLPQTVGYPGTAKVTDRITIPKSTWEEQIAQVASSAAFEMAVPYPLHDSRRAEPGRRLREAQRLITTNQIRGAILEVRLALEWIQQNVGWDDPGSKKLAKQLNQTERWWRIQDALYGQTSGAMHDDAVTRDFDYSRAEAETLLAMTAALLRNVPELLSHPLLDAESDRESEAP
;
A
#
# COMPACT_ATOMS: atom_id res chain seq x y z
N MET A 1 -17.70 -23.82 10.29
CA MET A 1 -18.88 -23.79 9.37
C MET A 1 -19.90 -22.84 9.95
N GLN A 2 -20.32 -21.85 9.19
CA GLN A 2 -21.28 -20.82 9.58
C GLN A 2 -22.62 -21.05 8.86
N GLU A 3 -23.74 -20.60 9.45
CA GLU A 3 -25.06 -20.79 8.87
C GLU A 3 -25.62 -19.45 8.36
N LEU A 4 -25.93 -19.39 7.06
CA LEU A 4 -26.69 -18.32 6.43
C LEU A 4 -28.17 -18.68 6.53
N ARG A 5 -28.92 -18.01 7.41
CA ARG A 5 -30.34 -18.26 7.62
C ARG A 5 -31.17 -17.16 6.99
N PHE A 6 -32.05 -17.54 6.08
CA PHE A 6 -33.02 -16.66 5.44
C PHE A 6 -34.41 -16.82 6.07
N GLU A 7 -35.30 -15.84 5.85
CA GLU A 7 -36.63 -15.81 6.47
C GLU A 7 -37.37 -17.07 6.06
N ASN A 8 -37.55 -17.71 5.22
CA ASN A 8 -38.36 -18.89 4.89
C ASN A 8 -37.75 -20.24 5.35
N ASP A 9 -37.01 -20.26 6.46
CA ASP A 9 -36.25 -21.43 6.93
C ASP A 9 -35.25 -22.05 5.92
N ILE A 10 -35.00 -21.34 4.82
CA ILE A 10 -33.97 -21.72 3.88
C ILE A 10 -32.61 -21.43 4.52
N ARG A 11 -31.76 -22.43 4.62
CA ARG A 11 -30.46 -22.34 5.27
C ARG A 11 -29.39 -22.79 4.31
N PHE A 12 -28.36 -21.99 4.21
CA PHE A 12 -27.11 -22.37 3.57
C PHE A 12 -26.02 -22.45 4.63
N THR A 13 -25.09 -23.34 4.45
CA THR A 13 -23.86 -23.33 5.27
C THR A 13 -22.72 -22.73 4.47
N LEU A 14 -21.85 -21.98 5.13
CA LEU A 14 -20.67 -21.39 4.52
C LEU A 14 -19.46 -21.75 5.36
N GLN A 15 -18.39 -22.15 4.67
CA GLN A 15 -17.07 -22.35 5.26
C GLN A 15 -16.03 -21.85 4.27
N VAL A 16 -15.20 -20.91 4.72
CA VAL A 16 -14.04 -20.47 3.93
C VAL A 16 -12.85 -21.36 4.30
N GLY A 17 -12.22 -21.94 3.28
CA GLY A 17 -11.09 -22.85 3.49
C GLY A 17 -9.81 -22.10 3.87
N GLU A 18 -8.94 -22.79 4.60
CA GLU A 18 -7.61 -22.29 5.01
C GLU A 18 -6.59 -22.36 3.86
N GLN A 19 -6.92 -23.07 2.78
CA GLN A 19 -6.08 -23.10 1.59
C GLN A 19 -6.22 -21.79 0.85
N ILE A 20 -5.10 -21.10 0.68
CA ILE A 20 -5.00 -19.84 -0.04
C ILE A 20 -4.09 -19.98 -1.25
N SER A 21 -4.27 -19.09 -2.21
CA SER A 21 -3.31 -18.84 -3.29
C SER A 21 -3.14 -17.34 -3.44
N LEU A 22 -1.90 -16.88 -3.41
CA LEU A 22 -1.54 -15.49 -3.68
C LEU A 22 -0.95 -15.42 -5.09
N ARG A 23 -1.49 -14.54 -5.94
CA ARG A 23 -1.07 -14.40 -7.33
C ARG A 23 -0.69 -12.96 -7.64
N PRO A 24 0.39 -12.73 -8.39
CA PRO A 24 0.74 -11.39 -8.85
C PRO A 24 -0.22 -10.93 -9.93
N THR A 25 -0.54 -9.62 -9.93
CA THR A 25 -1.30 -8.96 -11.00
C THR A 25 -0.62 -7.62 -11.36
N ILE A 26 -1.09 -6.98 -12.42
CA ILE A 26 -0.60 -5.65 -12.79
C ILE A 26 -1.03 -4.65 -11.69
N GLY A 27 -0.05 -4.12 -10.96
CA GLY A 27 -0.28 -3.12 -9.90
C GLY A 27 -0.67 -3.68 -8.54
N GLY A 28 -0.55 -5.01 -8.31
CA GLY A 28 -0.88 -5.59 -7.03
C GLY A 28 -0.86 -7.11 -7.00
N HIS A 29 -1.70 -7.67 -6.18
CA HIS A 29 -1.82 -9.11 -5.94
C HIS A 29 -3.30 -9.51 -5.83
N GLU A 30 -3.59 -10.78 -6.04
CA GLU A 30 -4.89 -11.39 -5.74
C GLU A 30 -4.73 -12.46 -4.67
N LEU A 31 -5.49 -12.33 -3.59
CA LEU A 31 -5.59 -13.36 -2.56
C LEU A 31 -6.85 -14.18 -2.79
N HIS A 32 -6.64 -15.44 -3.09
CA HIS A 32 -7.71 -16.38 -3.41
C HIS A 32 -8.02 -17.26 -2.20
N PHE A 33 -9.30 -17.35 -1.86
CA PHE A 33 -9.85 -18.33 -0.94
C PHE A 33 -10.85 -19.21 -1.68
N GLN A 34 -11.11 -20.39 -1.14
CA GLN A 34 -12.17 -21.28 -1.60
C GLN A 34 -13.26 -21.37 -0.54
N ALA A 35 -14.45 -20.87 -0.85
CA ALA A 35 -15.61 -21.04 0.01
C ALA A 35 -16.38 -22.32 -0.39
N ALA A 36 -16.72 -23.14 0.58
CA ALA A 36 -17.67 -24.25 0.44
C ALA A 36 -19.04 -23.78 0.93
N ILE A 37 -20.04 -23.84 0.07
CA ILE A 37 -21.40 -23.42 0.35
C ILE A 37 -22.31 -24.63 0.28
N GLY A 38 -22.82 -25.07 1.41
CA GLY A 38 -23.79 -26.14 1.50
C GLY A 38 -25.19 -25.60 1.19
N VAL A 39 -25.90 -26.26 0.27
CA VAL A 39 -27.23 -25.86 -0.18
C VAL A 39 -28.30 -26.57 0.62
N SER A 40 -29.29 -25.82 1.10
CA SER A 40 -30.47 -26.38 1.75
C SER A 40 -31.28 -27.25 0.79
N PRO A 41 -31.75 -28.41 1.19
CA PRO A 41 -32.65 -29.22 0.39
C PRO A 41 -33.99 -28.54 0.12
N LEU A 42 -34.35 -27.49 0.89
CA LEU A 42 -35.56 -26.69 0.68
C LEU A 42 -35.36 -25.57 -0.35
N ALA A 43 -34.12 -25.35 -0.84
CA ALA A 43 -33.84 -24.34 -1.81
C ALA A 43 -34.37 -24.74 -3.19
N GLU A 44 -35.07 -23.83 -3.87
CA GLU A 44 -35.59 -24.08 -5.22
C GLU A 44 -34.45 -24.09 -6.25
N ALA A 45 -34.50 -25.07 -7.17
CA ALA A 45 -33.54 -25.16 -8.24
C ALA A 45 -33.54 -23.94 -9.18
N GLY A 46 -32.35 -23.61 -9.71
CA GLY A 46 -32.20 -22.59 -10.76
C GLY A 46 -32.22 -21.14 -10.25
N LYS A 47 -32.20 -20.92 -8.94
CA LYS A 47 -32.06 -19.58 -8.35
C LYS A 47 -30.59 -19.19 -8.19
N LEU A 48 -30.35 -17.89 -8.11
CA LEU A 48 -29.03 -17.31 -7.82
C LEU A 48 -28.97 -16.91 -6.35
N LEU A 49 -27.86 -17.23 -5.69
CA LEU A 49 -27.45 -16.66 -4.42
C LEU A 49 -26.43 -15.54 -4.72
N ALA A 50 -26.80 -14.30 -4.45
CA ALA A 50 -25.88 -13.18 -4.56
C ALA A 50 -25.05 -13.09 -3.27
N LEU A 51 -23.74 -13.06 -3.40
CA LEU A 51 -22.80 -12.98 -2.30
C LEU A 51 -22.00 -11.70 -2.39
N GLU A 52 -21.87 -11.03 -1.27
CA GLU A 52 -20.95 -9.95 -1.08
C GLU A 52 -19.99 -10.35 0.05
N ALA A 53 -18.70 -10.43 -0.25
CA ALA A 53 -17.70 -10.82 0.71
C ALA A 53 -16.73 -9.66 0.97
N THR A 54 -16.52 -9.33 2.25
CA THR A 54 -15.55 -8.34 2.71
C THR A 54 -14.43 -9.05 3.47
N LEU A 55 -13.20 -8.84 3.04
CA LEU A 55 -12.01 -9.35 3.69
C LEU A 55 -11.44 -8.33 4.65
N PHE A 56 -11.15 -8.78 5.87
CA PHE A 56 -10.43 -8.02 6.87
C PHE A 56 -9.13 -8.75 7.24
N GLY A 57 -8.07 -7.97 7.43
CA GLY A 57 -6.83 -8.40 8.04
C GLY A 57 -6.65 -7.76 9.41
N PHE A 58 -5.71 -8.29 10.17
CA PHE A 58 -5.36 -7.74 11.48
C PHE A 58 -4.01 -7.05 11.36
N ALA A 59 -3.98 -5.76 11.66
CA ALA A 59 -2.80 -4.92 11.68
C ALA A 59 -2.38 -4.62 13.13
N ALA A 60 -1.16 -4.13 13.29
CA ALA A 60 -0.68 -3.65 14.60
C ALA A 60 -1.57 -2.50 15.11
N PRO A 61 -1.71 -2.35 16.43
CA PRO A 61 -2.39 -1.20 17.01
C PRO A 61 -1.89 0.14 16.41
N PRO A 62 -2.77 1.15 16.22
CA PRO A 62 -4.16 1.21 16.70
C PRO A 62 -5.23 0.58 15.78
N ILE A 63 -4.84 0.08 14.60
CA ILE A 63 -5.82 -0.30 13.55
C ILE A 63 -6.50 -1.65 13.83
N ASN A 64 -5.94 -2.52 14.63
CA ASN A 64 -6.40 -3.87 15.00
C ASN A 64 -7.12 -4.69 13.89
N ARG A 65 -8.19 -4.18 13.28
CA ARG A 65 -8.98 -4.80 12.20
C ARG A 65 -9.07 -3.83 11.02
N ALA A 66 -8.48 -4.16 9.88
CA ALA A 66 -8.46 -3.34 8.69
C ALA A 66 -9.19 -4.02 7.53
N ARG A 67 -10.05 -3.29 6.83
CA ARG A 67 -10.67 -3.79 5.60
C ARG A 67 -9.63 -3.82 4.48
N LEU A 68 -9.41 -5.00 3.91
CA LEU A 68 -8.47 -5.21 2.81
C LEU A 68 -9.15 -5.11 1.44
N GLY A 69 -10.36 -5.69 1.30
CA GLY A 69 -11.07 -5.68 0.03
C GLY A 69 -12.53 -6.09 0.19
N ARG A 70 -13.31 -5.88 -0.87
CA ARG A 70 -14.70 -6.31 -1.00
C ARG A 70 -14.92 -6.83 -2.41
N ILE A 71 -15.63 -7.93 -2.51
CA ILE A 71 -15.98 -8.56 -3.79
C ILE A 71 -17.45 -8.93 -3.81
N THR A 72 -18.00 -9.07 -5.00
CA THR A 72 -19.33 -9.62 -5.23
C THR A 72 -19.23 -10.88 -6.09
N ALA A 73 -20.04 -11.87 -5.81
CA ALA A 73 -20.14 -13.09 -6.60
C ALA A 73 -21.60 -13.54 -6.66
N ASN A 74 -21.96 -14.14 -7.78
CA ASN A 74 -23.27 -14.77 -7.96
C ASN A 74 -23.09 -16.27 -8.13
N MET A 75 -23.77 -17.04 -7.32
CA MET A 75 -23.71 -18.49 -7.37
C MET A 75 -25.07 -19.06 -7.81
N ALA A 76 -25.08 -19.73 -8.97
CA ALA A 76 -26.20 -20.56 -9.33
C ALA A 76 -26.13 -21.88 -8.55
N TYR A 77 -27.20 -22.28 -7.93
CA TYR A 77 -27.24 -23.52 -7.15
C TYR A 77 -28.31 -24.48 -7.65
N THR A 78 -28.05 -25.76 -7.44
CA THR A 78 -29.01 -26.83 -7.70
C THR A 78 -29.17 -27.67 -6.43
N PRO A 79 -30.38 -28.14 -6.09
CA PRO A 79 -30.59 -28.95 -4.88
C PRO A 79 -29.96 -30.36 -4.97
N VAL A 80 -29.53 -30.78 -6.14
CA VAL A 80 -28.84 -32.05 -6.36
C VAL A 80 -27.37 -31.99 -5.91
N VAL A 81 -26.76 -30.81 -5.96
CA VAL A 81 -25.39 -30.59 -5.50
C VAL A 81 -25.44 -30.00 -4.11
N THR A 82 -25.09 -30.81 -3.11
CA THR A 82 -25.16 -30.42 -1.69
C THR A 82 -24.10 -29.42 -1.27
N VAL A 83 -22.98 -29.33 -1.99
CA VAL A 83 -21.90 -28.37 -1.70
C VAL A 83 -21.37 -27.78 -2.98
N HIS A 84 -21.44 -26.46 -3.08
CA HIS A 84 -20.84 -25.67 -4.16
C HIS A 84 -19.53 -25.06 -3.68
N ARG A 85 -18.53 -25.06 -4.56
CA ARG A 85 -17.25 -24.38 -4.32
C ARG A 85 -17.24 -23.06 -5.05
N GLN A 86 -17.13 -21.97 -4.29
CA GLN A 86 -17.09 -20.62 -4.82
C GLN A 86 -15.72 -19.99 -4.55
N PRO A 87 -14.96 -19.59 -5.58
CA PRO A 87 -13.75 -18.83 -5.36
C PRO A 87 -14.08 -17.42 -4.87
N LEU A 88 -13.37 -16.97 -3.86
CA LEU A 88 -13.40 -15.60 -3.36
C LEU A 88 -12.03 -15.00 -3.66
N VAL A 89 -11.98 -14.04 -4.59
CA VAL A 89 -10.74 -13.44 -5.10
C VAL A 89 -10.68 -11.99 -4.67
N PHE A 90 -9.81 -11.67 -3.73
CA PHE A 90 -9.65 -10.32 -3.20
C PHE A 90 -8.42 -9.64 -3.79
N PRO A 91 -8.58 -8.47 -4.44
CA PRO A 91 -7.45 -7.67 -4.85
C PRO A 91 -6.74 -7.08 -3.61
N LEU A 92 -5.42 -7.17 -3.58
CA LEU A 92 -4.55 -6.58 -2.56
C LEU A 92 -3.52 -5.68 -3.22
N THR A 93 -3.27 -4.54 -2.61
CA THR A 93 -2.10 -3.72 -2.97
C THR A 93 -0.83 -4.29 -2.33
N SER A 94 0.34 -3.98 -2.89
CA SER A 94 1.62 -4.33 -2.27
C SER A 94 1.76 -3.73 -0.86
N LEU A 95 1.22 -2.53 -0.64
CA LEU A 95 1.20 -1.90 0.70
C LEU A 95 0.37 -2.70 1.71
N GLN A 96 -0.79 -3.21 1.30
CA GLN A 96 -1.60 -4.08 2.17
C GLN A 96 -0.87 -5.38 2.49
N LEU A 97 -0.20 -5.98 1.50
CA LEU A 97 0.59 -7.19 1.70
C LEU A 97 1.75 -6.95 2.68
N HIS A 98 2.48 -5.85 2.53
CA HIS A 98 3.52 -5.45 3.47
C HIS A 98 2.98 -5.15 4.87
N ALA A 99 1.81 -4.52 4.99
CA ALA A 99 1.19 -4.25 6.28
C ALA A 99 0.79 -5.55 6.99
N ILE A 100 0.27 -6.54 6.27
CA ILE A 100 -0.04 -7.88 6.80
C ILE A 100 1.26 -8.56 7.29
N GLU A 101 2.33 -8.52 6.48
CA GLU A 101 3.64 -9.09 6.84
C GLU A 101 4.24 -8.44 8.09
N ALA A 102 4.19 -7.11 8.16
CA ALA A 102 4.72 -6.37 9.31
C ALA A 102 3.93 -6.59 10.61
N ALA A 103 2.63 -6.84 10.49
CA ALA A 103 1.75 -7.00 11.64
C ALA A 103 1.69 -8.44 12.18
N ARG A 104 2.05 -9.44 11.35
CA ARG A 104 1.96 -10.84 11.77
C ARG A 104 2.99 -11.20 12.84
N ASN A 105 2.53 -12.02 13.78
CA ASN A 105 3.38 -12.70 14.75
C ASN A 105 3.18 -14.22 14.60
N GLY A 106 3.85 -14.81 13.60
CA GLY A 106 3.68 -16.21 13.24
C GLY A 106 2.61 -16.42 12.17
N ASN A 107 1.48 -17.02 12.53
CA ASN A 107 0.36 -17.27 11.62
C ASN A 107 -0.31 -15.95 11.18
N VAL A 108 -0.93 -15.96 9.99
CA VAL A 108 -1.74 -14.83 9.51
C VAL A 108 -3.22 -15.12 9.77
N ALA A 109 -3.92 -14.18 10.38
CA ALA A 109 -5.34 -14.25 10.59
C ALA A 109 -6.09 -13.34 9.64
N PHE A 110 -7.16 -13.88 9.05
CA PHE A 110 -8.12 -13.13 8.26
C PHE A 110 -9.52 -13.33 8.81
N GLU A 111 -10.39 -12.38 8.51
CA GLU A 111 -11.82 -12.49 8.77
C GLU A 111 -12.55 -12.18 7.47
N VAL A 112 -13.41 -13.08 7.02
CA VAL A 112 -14.26 -12.92 5.85
C VAL A 112 -15.70 -12.74 6.32
N GLU A 113 -16.22 -11.56 6.11
CA GLU A 113 -17.62 -11.25 6.35
C GLU A 113 -18.38 -11.44 5.05
N VAL A 114 -19.38 -12.32 5.05
CA VAL A 114 -20.18 -12.62 3.87
C VAL A 114 -21.62 -12.22 4.14
N GLU A 115 -22.13 -11.34 3.31
CA GLU A 115 -23.55 -10.99 3.21
C GLU A 115 -24.11 -11.69 1.98
N ALA A 116 -25.17 -12.48 2.17
CA ALA A 116 -25.81 -13.23 1.11
C ALA A 116 -27.23 -12.72 0.90
N THR A 117 -27.62 -12.54 -0.34
CA THR A 117 -28.98 -12.16 -0.74
C THR A 117 -29.58 -13.27 -1.59
N LEU A 118 -30.73 -13.77 -1.14
CA LEU A 118 -31.51 -14.75 -1.86
C LEU A 118 -32.70 -14.07 -2.55
N PRO A 119 -32.68 -13.91 -3.90
CA PRO A 119 -33.81 -13.34 -4.62
C PRO A 119 -35.09 -14.13 -4.37
N GLN A 120 -36.18 -13.46 -4.07
CA GLN A 120 -37.51 -14.05 -3.86
C GLN A 120 -38.45 -13.63 -4.99
N THR A 121 -39.43 -14.48 -5.27
CA THR A 121 -40.47 -14.19 -6.28
C THR A 121 -41.51 -13.19 -5.77
N VAL A 122 -41.74 -13.15 -4.44
CA VAL A 122 -42.71 -12.27 -3.79
C VAL A 122 -42.06 -11.67 -2.54
N GLY A 123 -42.21 -10.37 -2.34
CA GLY A 123 -41.65 -9.65 -1.21
C GLY A 123 -40.22 -9.11 -1.44
N TYR A 124 -39.57 -8.72 -0.35
CA TYR A 124 -38.16 -8.25 -0.40
C TYR A 124 -37.20 -9.42 -0.46
N PRO A 125 -36.03 -9.26 -1.11
CA PRO A 125 -34.99 -10.27 -1.07
C PRO A 125 -34.58 -10.59 0.38
N GLY A 126 -34.51 -11.87 0.72
CA GLY A 126 -33.99 -12.31 2.01
C GLY A 126 -32.48 -12.02 2.08
N THR A 127 -31.99 -11.49 3.20
CA THR A 127 -30.56 -11.26 3.44
C THR A 127 -30.10 -12.06 4.66
N ALA A 128 -28.90 -12.58 4.59
CA ALA A 128 -28.25 -13.27 5.71
C ALA A 128 -26.79 -12.88 5.77
N LYS A 129 -26.23 -12.74 6.98
CA LYS A 129 -24.85 -12.31 7.18
C LYS A 129 -24.13 -13.28 8.12
N VAL A 130 -22.91 -13.64 7.76
CA VAL A 130 -22.03 -14.47 8.58
C VAL A 130 -20.60 -13.93 8.53
N THR A 131 -19.84 -14.29 9.54
CA THR A 131 -18.42 -13.96 9.62
C THR A 131 -17.64 -15.25 9.88
N ASP A 132 -16.65 -15.54 9.06
CA ASP A 132 -15.75 -16.67 9.21
C ASP A 132 -14.32 -16.18 9.47
N ARG A 133 -13.65 -16.77 10.46
CA ARG A 133 -12.27 -16.46 10.80
C ARG A 133 -11.38 -17.59 10.33
N ILE A 134 -10.33 -17.18 9.63
CA ILE A 134 -9.40 -18.07 8.95
C ILE A 134 -8.01 -17.79 9.50
N THR A 135 -7.32 -18.85 9.93
CA THR A 135 -5.92 -18.74 10.36
C THR A 135 -5.04 -19.50 9.39
N ILE A 136 -4.18 -18.78 8.68
CA ILE A 136 -3.24 -19.36 7.74
C ILE A 136 -1.94 -19.67 8.47
N PRO A 137 -1.46 -20.92 8.44
CA PRO A 137 -0.19 -21.29 9.04
C PRO A 137 0.97 -20.46 8.46
N LYS A 138 1.94 -20.13 9.31
CA LYS A 138 3.12 -19.37 8.94
C LYS A 138 3.81 -19.94 7.71
N SER A 139 4.04 -21.25 7.66
CA SER A 139 4.71 -21.93 6.55
C SER A 139 3.96 -21.76 5.23
N THR A 140 2.64 -21.93 5.24
CA THR A 140 1.79 -21.75 4.05
C THR A 140 1.83 -20.31 3.55
N TRP A 141 1.76 -19.34 4.46
CA TRP A 141 1.83 -17.92 4.11
C TRP A 141 3.19 -17.55 3.52
N GLU A 142 4.30 -17.99 4.14
CA GLU A 142 5.65 -17.73 3.66
C GLU A 142 5.90 -18.36 2.28
N GLU A 143 5.36 -19.54 2.02
CA GLU A 143 5.41 -20.15 0.69
C GLU A 143 4.69 -19.29 -0.36
N GLN A 144 3.50 -18.78 -0.05
CA GLN A 144 2.74 -17.91 -0.94
C GLN A 144 3.44 -16.57 -1.19
N ILE A 145 4.02 -15.96 -0.15
CA ILE A 145 4.83 -14.74 -0.30
C ILE A 145 6.05 -15.00 -1.17
N ALA A 146 6.76 -16.10 -0.99
CA ALA A 146 7.93 -16.44 -1.79
C ALA A 146 7.61 -16.59 -3.29
N GLN A 147 6.42 -17.12 -3.63
CA GLN A 147 5.96 -17.24 -5.01
C GLN A 147 5.73 -15.88 -5.69
N VAL A 148 5.28 -14.85 -4.95
CA VAL A 148 5.03 -13.51 -5.50
C VAL A 148 6.23 -12.57 -5.32
N ALA A 149 7.17 -12.87 -4.42
CA ALA A 149 8.34 -12.03 -4.16
C ALA A 149 9.25 -11.85 -5.40
N SER A 150 9.28 -12.84 -6.30
CA SER A 150 10.03 -12.75 -7.56
C SER A 150 9.41 -11.77 -8.57
N SER A 151 8.14 -11.41 -8.38
CA SER A 151 7.38 -10.46 -9.22
C SER A 151 6.92 -9.22 -8.47
N ALA A 152 7.20 -9.15 -7.15
CA ALA A 152 6.88 -7.98 -6.35
C ALA A 152 7.82 -6.83 -6.74
N ALA A 153 7.28 -5.78 -7.32
CA ALA A 153 7.97 -4.51 -7.39
C ALA A 153 8.31 -4.05 -5.96
N PHE A 154 9.54 -3.64 -5.75
CA PHE A 154 9.95 -3.06 -4.47
C PHE A 154 9.28 -1.69 -4.33
N GLU A 155 8.12 -1.64 -3.70
CA GLU A 155 7.43 -0.39 -3.38
C GLU A 155 7.98 0.16 -2.07
N MET A 156 8.72 1.25 -2.15
CA MET A 156 9.12 1.99 -0.96
C MET A 156 8.03 2.99 -0.61
N ALA A 157 7.25 2.71 0.44
CA ALA A 157 6.35 3.69 1.01
C ALA A 157 7.18 4.77 1.72
N VAL A 158 7.18 5.98 1.20
CA VAL A 158 7.69 7.15 1.91
C VAL A 158 6.54 7.71 2.74
N PRO A 159 6.56 7.54 4.08
CA PRO A 159 5.53 8.11 4.91
C PRO A 159 5.55 9.62 4.75
N TYR A 160 4.41 10.16 4.34
CA TYR A 160 4.21 11.59 4.24
C TYR A 160 3.87 12.14 5.63
N PRO A 161 4.68 13.01 6.22
CA PRO A 161 4.37 13.61 7.51
C PRO A 161 3.22 14.60 7.35
N LEU A 162 2.00 14.16 7.66
CA LEU A 162 0.78 14.97 7.56
C LEU A 162 0.82 16.23 8.46
N HIS A 163 1.68 16.22 9.48
CA HIS A 163 1.76 17.27 10.50
C HIS A 163 3.02 18.16 10.38
N ASP A 164 3.97 17.81 9.53
CA ASP A 164 5.16 18.63 9.30
C ASP A 164 4.97 19.51 8.05
N SER A 165 4.52 20.74 8.26
CA SER A 165 4.31 21.72 7.21
C SER A 165 5.59 22.00 6.38
N ARG A 166 6.77 21.81 6.99
CA ARG A 166 8.06 22.03 6.33
C ARG A 166 8.37 20.96 5.30
N ARG A 167 8.03 19.69 5.56
CA ARG A 167 8.21 18.60 4.59
C ARG A 167 7.09 18.51 3.57
N ALA A 168 6.06 19.35 3.70
CA ALA A 168 4.92 19.35 2.79
C ALA A 168 5.34 19.69 1.35
N GLU A 169 6.23 20.66 1.18
CA GLU A 169 6.69 21.10 -0.14
C GLU A 169 7.49 20.02 -0.89
N PRO A 170 8.60 19.47 -0.35
CA PRO A 170 9.32 18.41 -1.05
C PRO A 170 8.46 17.16 -1.29
N GLY A 171 7.57 16.82 -0.36
CA GLY A 171 6.62 15.73 -0.56
C GLY A 171 5.62 16.00 -1.69
N ARG A 172 5.18 17.24 -1.87
CA ARG A 172 4.35 17.66 -3.00
C ARG A 172 5.10 17.50 -4.32
N ARG A 173 6.38 17.94 -4.38
CA ARG A 173 7.25 17.80 -5.54
C ARG A 173 7.43 16.34 -5.95
N LEU A 174 7.70 15.45 -5.00
CA LEU A 174 7.86 14.02 -5.28
C LEU A 174 6.57 13.38 -5.81
N ARG A 175 5.39 13.78 -5.32
CA ARG A 175 4.11 13.32 -5.88
C ARG A 175 3.88 13.81 -7.31
N GLU A 176 4.24 15.06 -7.60
CA GLU A 176 4.16 15.60 -8.95
C GLU A 176 5.13 14.88 -9.90
N ALA A 177 6.36 14.60 -9.44
CA ALA A 177 7.30 13.79 -10.20
C ALA A 177 6.72 12.40 -10.53
N GLN A 178 6.11 11.73 -9.56
CA GLN A 178 5.46 10.43 -9.79
C GLN A 178 4.33 10.53 -10.83
N ARG A 179 3.49 11.57 -10.75
CA ARG A 179 2.43 11.83 -11.73
C ARG A 179 3.01 12.05 -13.14
N LEU A 180 4.09 12.81 -13.24
CA LEU A 180 4.76 13.09 -14.52
C LEU A 180 5.39 11.83 -15.13
N ILE A 181 5.95 10.93 -14.32
CA ILE A 181 6.44 9.62 -14.77
C ILE A 181 5.29 8.79 -15.35
N THR A 182 4.14 8.73 -14.67
CA THR A 182 2.98 7.96 -15.17
C THR A 182 2.46 8.48 -16.49
N THR A 183 2.57 9.79 -16.73
CA THR A 183 2.18 10.44 -18.01
C THR A 183 3.32 10.53 -19.02
N ASN A 184 4.44 9.83 -18.79
CA ASN A 184 5.63 9.79 -19.65
C ASN A 184 6.30 11.16 -19.89
N GLN A 185 6.17 12.08 -18.94
CA GLN A 185 6.81 13.40 -18.98
C GLN A 185 8.11 13.36 -18.16
N ILE A 186 9.08 12.57 -18.61
CA ILE A 186 10.26 12.19 -17.84
C ILE A 186 11.11 13.38 -17.43
N ARG A 187 11.44 14.31 -18.36
CA ARG A 187 12.24 15.50 -18.05
C ARG A 187 11.58 16.39 -16.99
N GLY A 188 10.26 16.56 -17.05
CA GLY A 188 9.49 17.29 -16.04
C GLY A 188 9.55 16.59 -14.66
N ALA A 189 9.49 15.26 -14.64
CA ALA A 189 9.62 14.51 -13.41
C ALA A 189 10.99 14.69 -12.74
N ILE A 190 12.08 14.65 -13.51
CA ILE A 190 13.45 14.90 -13.02
C ILE A 190 13.58 16.32 -12.45
N LEU A 191 12.94 17.30 -13.09
CA LEU A 191 12.91 18.68 -12.57
C LEU A 191 12.25 18.74 -11.17
N GLU A 192 11.11 18.10 -10.99
CA GLU A 192 10.44 18.06 -9.67
C GLU A 192 11.27 17.32 -8.62
N VAL A 193 11.96 16.23 -8.99
CA VAL A 193 12.91 15.53 -8.12
C VAL A 193 14.05 16.47 -7.70
N ARG A 194 14.61 17.22 -8.64
CA ARG A 194 15.66 18.21 -8.37
C ARG A 194 15.21 19.28 -7.37
N LEU A 195 14.01 19.85 -7.57
CA LEU A 195 13.47 20.86 -6.67
C LEU A 195 13.27 20.31 -5.24
N ALA A 196 12.93 19.02 -5.12
CA ALA A 196 12.88 18.37 -3.81
C ALA A 196 14.28 18.21 -3.19
N LEU A 197 15.31 17.88 -3.98
CA LEU A 197 16.70 17.82 -3.52
C LEU A 197 17.25 19.19 -3.10
N GLU A 198 16.91 20.26 -3.83
CA GLU A 198 17.25 21.63 -3.45
C GLU A 198 16.68 22.02 -2.09
N TRP A 199 15.42 21.65 -1.85
CA TRP A 199 14.82 21.86 -0.55
C TRP A 199 15.56 21.10 0.55
N ILE A 200 15.91 19.82 0.32
CA ILE A 200 16.69 19.01 1.27
C ILE A 200 18.02 19.70 1.55
N GLN A 201 18.74 20.16 0.53
CA GLN A 201 20.02 20.83 0.66
C GLN A 201 19.95 22.10 1.52
N GLN A 202 18.89 22.88 1.35
CA GLN A 202 18.70 24.15 2.08
C GLN A 202 18.24 23.97 3.51
N ASN A 203 17.59 22.84 3.84
CA ASN A 203 16.90 22.66 5.11
C ASN A 203 17.51 21.59 6.02
N VAL A 204 18.47 20.80 5.51
CA VAL A 204 19.00 19.64 6.22
C VAL A 204 20.41 19.96 6.64
N GLY A 205 20.93 20.61 7.28
CA GLY A 205 22.29 20.92 7.79
C GLY A 205 23.31 19.76 7.76
N TRP A 206 23.31 18.96 6.70
CA TRP A 206 24.39 17.97 6.47
C TRP A 206 25.68 18.70 6.11
N ASP A 207 26.79 18.28 6.73
CA ASP A 207 28.06 18.93 6.58
C ASP A 207 28.73 18.65 5.23
N ASP A 208 29.09 19.70 4.50
CA ASP A 208 29.95 19.57 3.32
C ASP A 208 31.38 19.13 3.76
N PRO A 209 31.83 17.94 3.39
CA PRO A 209 33.16 17.47 3.77
C PRO A 209 34.30 18.18 3.04
N GLY A 210 33.96 19.03 2.05
CA GLY A 210 34.96 19.60 1.15
C GLY A 210 35.63 18.58 0.21
N SER A 211 36.34 19.07 -0.80
CA SER A 211 36.95 18.22 -1.86
C SER A 211 38.17 17.41 -1.40
N LYS A 212 38.79 17.74 -0.28
CA LYS A 212 40.07 17.12 0.16
C LYS A 212 39.88 15.89 1.07
N LYS A 213 38.68 15.66 1.62
CA LYS A 213 38.44 14.58 2.56
C LYS A 213 38.20 13.25 1.85
N LEU A 214 38.97 12.24 2.20
CA LEU A 214 38.79 10.90 1.61
C LEU A 214 37.52 10.23 2.13
N ALA A 215 36.88 9.38 1.31
CA ALA A 215 35.63 8.69 1.66
C ALA A 215 35.67 7.93 2.99
N LYS A 216 36.82 7.30 3.33
CA LYS A 216 37.03 6.58 4.59
C LYS A 216 37.11 7.47 5.83
N GLN A 217 37.30 8.79 5.66
CA GLN A 217 37.42 9.79 6.72
C GLN A 217 36.11 10.54 6.99
N LEU A 218 35.08 10.28 6.16
CA LEU A 218 33.79 10.94 6.29
C LEU A 218 33.02 10.38 7.49
N ASN A 219 32.47 11.30 8.27
CA ASN A 219 31.45 10.97 9.28
C ASN A 219 30.09 10.66 8.64
N GLN A 220 29.09 10.34 9.45
CA GLN A 220 27.78 9.93 8.93
C GLN A 220 27.04 11.06 8.19
N THR A 221 27.05 12.29 8.70
CA THR A 221 26.38 13.46 8.09
C THR A 221 27.06 13.84 6.78
N GLU A 222 28.39 13.83 6.72
CA GLU A 222 29.15 14.07 5.51
C GLU A 222 28.90 12.99 4.40
N ARG A 223 28.63 11.75 4.81
CA ARG A 223 28.26 10.69 3.86
C ARG A 223 26.88 10.93 3.27
N TRP A 224 25.93 11.37 4.08
CA TRP A 224 24.60 11.76 3.58
C TRP A 224 24.67 12.96 2.64
N TRP A 225 25.49 13.96 2.96
CA TRP A 225 25.75 15.09 2.09
C TRP A 225 26.28 14.63 0.70
N ARG A 226 27.24 13.70 0.68
CA ARG A 226 27.81 13.16 -0.59
C ARG A 226 26.74 12.44 -1.42
N ILE A 227 25.86 11.69 -0.81
CA ILE A 227 24.77 11.01 -1.52
C ILE A 227 23.83 12.03 -2.14
N GLN A 228 23.44 13.05 -1.38
CA GLN A 228 22.58 14.12 -1.84
C GLN A 228 23.21 14.93 -2.98
N ASP A 229 24.48 15.31 -2.86
CA ASP A 229 25.24 16.04 -3.88
C ASP A 229 25.36 15.24 -5.19
N ALA A 230 25.62 13.94 -5.10
CA ALA A 230 25.65 13.04 -6.25
C ALA A 230 24.29 12.97 -6.97
N LEU A 231 23.18 12.84 -6.20
CA LEU A 231 21.83 12.83 -6.78
C LEU A 231 21.48 14.19 -7.41
N TYR A 232 21.87 15.28 -6.76
CA TYR A 232 21.67 16.63 -7.29
C TYR A 232 22.43 16.82 -8.62
N GLY A 233 23.69 16.36 -8.68
CA GLY A 233 24.47 16.37 -9.91
C GLY A 233 23.81 15.55 -11.02
N GLN A 234 23.27 14.35 -10.69
CA GLN A 234 22.61 13.49 -11.67
C GLN A 234 21.32 14.12 -12.24
N THR A 235 20.62 14.97 -11.49
CA THR A 235 19.41 15.66 -11.97
C THR A 235 19.68 16.93 -12.77
N SER A 236 20.95 17.36 -12.90
CA SER A 236 21.32 18.63 -13.52
C SER A 236 20.96 18.74 -14.99
N GLY A 237 20.98 17.63 -15.72
CA GLY A 237 20.64 17.59 -17.15
C GLY A 237 19.19 17.95 -17.47
N ALA A 238 18.29 17.95 -16.48
CA ALA A 238 16.91 18.38 -16.69
C ALA A 238 16.77 19.91 -16.80
N MET A 239 17.70 20.67 -16.23
CA MET A 239 17.68 22.14 -16.14
C MET A 239 18.63 22.85 -17.11
N HIS A 240 19.80 22.24 -17.36
CA HIS A 240 20.88 22.87 -18.09
C HIS A 240 21.01 22.25 -19.49
N ASP A 241 21.20 23.10 -20.49
CA ASP A 241 21.51 22.72 -21.86
C ASP A 241 22.95 23.16 -22.18
N ASP A 242 23.86 22.86 -21.27
CA ASP A 242 25.29 23.13 -21.43
C ASP A 242 26.01 21.98 -22.17
N ALA A 243 27.29 22.14 -22.46
CA ALA A 243 28.06 21.16 -23.23
C ALA A 243 28.18 19.79 -22.54
N VAL A 244 27.98 19.71 -21.21
CA VAL A 244 28.08 18.46 -20.42
C VAL A 244 26.72 17.77 -20.31
N THR A 245 25.65 18.52 -20.15
CA THR A 245 24.31 18.00 -19.85
C THR A 245 23.38 17.94 -21.05
N ARG A 246 23.80 18.51 -22.21
CA ARG A 246 23.00 18.55 -23.45
C ARG A 246 22.52 17.15 -23.89
N ASP A 247 23.34 16.13 -23.71
CA ASP A 247 23.09 14.78 -24.17
C ASP A 247 22.45 13.90 -23.07
N PHE A 248 22.05 14.48 -21.94
CA PHE A 248 21.36 13.74 -20.89
C PHE A 248 19.94 13.40 -21.33
N ASP A 249 19.73 12.14 -21.65
CA ASP A 249 18.42 11.57 -21.96
C ASP A 249 18.04 10.59 -20.84
N TYR A 250 17.01 10.95 -20.08
CA TYR A 250 16.58 10.15 -18.94
C TYR A 250 15.54 9.13 -19.38
N SER A 251 15.84 7.87 -19.14
CA SER A 251 14.86 6.81 -19.24
C SER A 251 13.84 6.88 -18.10
N ARG A 252 12.69 6.24 -18.30
CA ARG A 252 11.68 6.09 -17.25
C ARG A 252 12.24 5.42 -16.00
N ALA A 253 13.06 4.34 -16.17
CA ALA A 253 13.67 3.62 -15.07
C ALA A 253 14.62 4.50 -14.24
N GLU A 254 15.39 5.38 -14.89
CA GLU A 254 16.24 6.34 -14.19
C GLU A 254 15.41 7.37 -13.40
N ALA A 255 14.32 7.88 -13.98
CA ALA A 255 13.44 8.79 -13.26
C ALA A 255 12.80 8.15 -12.04
N GLU A 256 12.32 6.90 -12.15
CA GLU A 256 11.78 6.12 -11.03
C GLU A 256 12.85 5.89 -9.95
N THR A 257 14.09 5.59 -10.36
CA THR A 257 15.21 5.40 -9.42
C THR A 257 15.55 6.70 -8.69
N LEU A 258 15.69 7.81 -9.38
CA LEU A 258 16.01 9.12 -8.79
C LEU A 258 14.89 9.59 -7.85
N LEU A 259 13.63 9.38 -8.23
CA LEU A 259 12.47 9.63 -7.36
C LEU A 259 12.54 8.81 -6.07
N ALA A 260 12.79 7.51 -6.17
CA ALA A 260 12.87 6.61 -5.03
C ALA A 260 14.02 6.97 -4.08
N MET A 261 15.20 7.26 -4.62
CA MET A 261 16.38 7.66 -3.83
C MET A 261 16.15 8.99 -3.11
N THR A 262 15.55 9.98 -3.78
CA THR A 262 15.23 11.28 -3.19
C THR A 262 14.17 11.16 -2.10
N ALA A 263 13.17 10.32 -2.31
CA ALA A 263 12.15 10.00 -1.31
C ALA A 263 12.77 9.34 -0.06
N ALA A 264 13.74 8.42 -0.26
CA ALA A 264 14.48 7.80 0.83
C ALA A 264 15.33 8.82 1.59
N LEU A 265 15.98 9.77 0.91
CA LEU A 265 16.70 10.85 1.56
C LEU A 265 15.76 11.73 2.39
N LEU A 266 14.62 12.13 1.86
CA LEU A 266 13.64 12.95 2.57
C LEU A 266 13.15 12.29 3.87
N ARG A 267 13.03 10.96 3.87
CA ARG A 267 12.70 10.18 5.08
C ARG A 267 13.78 10.27 6.15
N ASN A 268 15.06 10.32 5.74
CA ASN A 268 16.22 10.39 6.65
C ASN A 268 16.58 11.80 7.10
N VAL A 269 15.83 12.81 6.64
CA VAL A 269 15.99 14.17 7.18
C VAL A 269 15.69 14.12 8.67
N PRO A 270 16.64 14.48 9.56
CA PRO A 270 16.38 14.53 10.99
C PRO A 270 15.13 15.37 11.27
N GLU A 271 14.34 15.01 12.25
CA GLU A 271 13.33 15.93 12.78
C GLU A 271 14.09 17.18 13.19
N LEU A 272 13.95 18.22 12.37
CA LEU A 272 14.65 19.48 12.61
C LEU A 272 14.22 19.95 14.00
N LEU A 273 15.16 19.89 14.92
CA LEU A 273 15.05 20.51 16.23
C LEU A 273 14.44 21.90 16.00
N SER A 274 13.33 22.19 16.64
CA SER A 274 12.66 23.48 16.66
C SER A 274 13.71 24.56 16.68
N HIS A 275 13.78 25.36 15.61
CA HIS A 275 14.74 26.46 15.54
C HIS A 275 14.29 27.50 16.57
N PRO A 276 15.10 27.81 17.60
CA PRO A 276 14.68 28.70 18.68
C PRO A 276 14.41 30.14 18.27
N LEU A 277 14.48 30.46 16.98
CA LEU A 277 14.29 31.83 16.47
C LEU A 277 12.83 32.20 16.15
N LEU A 278 11.89 31.24 16.11
CA LEU A 278 10.47 31.57 15.88
C LEU A 278 9.66 31.69 17.16
N ASP A 279 10.18 31.14 18.28
CA ASP A 279 9.55 31.31 19.60
C ASP A 279 9.84 32.69 20.21
N ALA A 280 10.88 33.41 19.72
CA ALA A 280 11.26 34.74 20.22
C ALA A 280 10.40 35.90 19.69
N GLU A 281 9.62 35.69 18.61
CA GLU A 281 8.68 36.73 18.10
C GLU A 281 7.31 36.63 18.77
N SER A 282 6.90 35.45 19.22
CA SER A 282 5.62 35.24 19.93
C SER A 282 5.65 35.91 21.35
N ASP A 283 6.80 35.92 22.01
CA ASP A 283 6.93 36.51 23.34
C ASP A 283 7.02 38.03 23.33
N ARG A 284 7.32 38.66 22.20
CA ARG A 284 7.38 40.14 22.10
C ARG A 284 6.04 40.81 21.83
N GLU A 285 5.03 40.07 21.38
CA GLU A 285 3.67 40.61 21.18
C GLU A 285 2.80 40.52 22.43
N SER A 286 3.26 39.82 23.48
CA SER A 286 2.52 39.73 24.75
C SER A 286 2.93 40.78 25.81
N GLU A 287 3.96 41.60 25.56
CA GLU A 287 4.46 42.65 26.48
C GLU A 287 4.25 44.08 25.97
N ALA A 288 3.21 44.34 25.19
CA ALA A 288 2.82 45.73 24.90
C ALA A 288 1.72 46.20 25.90
N PRO A 289 1.92 47.35 26.59
CA PRO A 289 1.07 47.80 27.70
C PRO A 289 -0.30 48.28 27.22
#